data_4346a868dd4affcd520522e5eb02c22a
#
_entry.id   4346a868dd4affcd520522e5eb02c22a
#
_cell.length_a   1.000
_cell.length_b   1.000
_cell.length_c   1.000
_cell.angle_alpha   90.00
_cell.angle_beta   90.00
_cell.angle_gamma   90.00
#
_symmetry.space_group_name_H-M   'P 1'
#
loop_
_entity.id
_entity.type
_entity.pdbx_description
1 polymer ?
#
loop_
_entity_poly.entity_id
_entity_poly.type
_entity_poly.pdbx_seq_one_letter_code
_entity_poly.pdbx_strand_id
1 'polypeptide(L)'
;MKILTLKRLESSFTAFLSTLGRFIHTYERVIAEFHKGHVFISKKHIGKVFELLESDDAEGIDRLLEEEKAEKLSAKDFLPTFITDLENDLKALVKIRNLWKKVTRDPKWESFRDILRKIPLLKTCKLIIFTESKETAE
;
A
#
# COMPACT_ATOMS: atom_id res chain seq x y z
N MET A 1 -3.43 1.79 -9.50
CA MET A 1 -3.80 1.21 -8.19
C MET A 1 -4.16 -0.28 -8.24
N LYS A 2 -5.20 -0.72 -8.96
CA LYS A 2 -5.66 -2.13 -8.96
C LYS A 2 -4.54 -3.16 -9.20
N ILE A 3 -3.69 -2.94 -10.22
CA ILE A 3 -2.60 -3.87 -10.58
C ILE A 3 -1.56 -3.99 -9.46
N LEU A 4 -1.18 -2.86 -8.84
CA LEU A 4 -0.20 -2.86 -7.75
C LEU A 4 -0.72 -3.65 -6.54
N THR A 5 -1.97 -3.41 -6.16
CA THR A 5 -2.61 -4.10 -5.04
C THR A 5 -2.71 -5.61 -5.27
N LEU A 6 -3.00 -6.04 -6.52
CA LEU A 6 -3.01 -7.46 -6.87
C LEU A 6 -1.61 -8.08 -6.81
N LYS A 7 -0.58 -7.42 -7.34
CA LYS A 7 0.81 -7.89 -7.24
C LYS A 7 1.26 -8.06 -5.79
N ARG A 8 0.86 -7.13 -4.91
CA ARG A 8 1.17 -7.23 -3.48
C ARG A 8 0.45 -8.42 -2.82
N LEU A 9 -0.80 -8.66 -3.18
CA LEU A 9 -1.54 -9.83 -2.71
C LEU A 9 -0.90 -11.14 -3.19
N GLU A 10 -0.42 -11.17 -4.44
CA GLU A 10 0.32 -12.31 -4.98
C GLU A 10 1.67 -12.51 -4.27
N SER A 11 2.32 -11.45 -3.82
CA SER A 11 3.57 -11.55 -3.07
C SER A 11 3.36 -12.13 -1.67
N SER A 12 2.59 -11.44 -0.84
CA SER A 12 2.21 -11.93 0.49
C SER A 12 1.00 -11.17 1.05
N PHE A 13 0.30 -11.78 1.98
CA PHE A 13 -0.81 -11.14 2.69
C PHE A 13 -0.35 -9.95 3.53
N THR A 14 0.84 -10.04 4.12
CA THR A 14 1.44 -8.94 4.88
C THR A 14 1.74 -7.73 4.00
N ALA A 15 2.38 -7.93 2.84
CA ALA A 15 2.65 -6.88 1.88
C ALA A 15 1.37 -6.22 1.36
N PHE A 16 0.31 -7.00 1.13
CA PHE A 16 -0.99 -6.50 0.74
C PHE A 16 -1.61 -5.61 1.82
N LEU A 17 -1.65 -6.09 3.07
CA LEU A 17 -2.21 -5.33 4.21
C LEU A 17 -1.45 -4.04 4.49
N SER A 18 -0.11 -4.08 4.40
CA SER A 18 0.75 -2.90 4.53
C SER A 18 0.42 -1.86 3.45
N THR A 19 0.34 -2.28 2.19
CA THR A 19 -0.03 -1.39 1.07
C THR A 19 -1.43 -0.81 1.24
N LEU A 20 -2.39 -1.62 1.69
CA LEU A 20 -3.75 -1.19 1.96
C LEU A 20 -3.81 -0.15 3.10
N GLY A 21 -2.98 -0.37 4.14
CA GLY A 21 -2.83 0.58 5.24
C GLY A 21 -2.30 1.94 4.77
N ARG A 22 -1.28 1.95 3.91
CA ARG A 22 -0.75 3.19 3.30
C ARG A 22 -1.80 3.92 2.46
N PHE A 23 -2.58 3.20 1.65
CA PHE A 23 -3.67 3.83 0.88
C PHE A 23 -4.71 4.47 1.79
N ILE A 24 -5.18 3.74 2.81
CA ILE A 24 -6.16 4.27 3.78
C ILE A 24 -5.61 5.55 4.40
N HIS A 25 -4.38 5.54 4.89
CA HIS A 25 -3.75 6.73 5.49
C HIS A 25 -3.67 7.91 4.51
N THR A 26 -3.29 7.65 3.25
CA THR A 26 -3.26 8.68 2.21
C THR A 26 -4.64 9.28 1.96
N TYR A 27 -5.68 8.45 1.85
CA TYR A 27 -7.05 8.92 1.66
C TYR A 27 -7.54 9.74 2.86
N GLU A 28 -7.27 9.29 4.08
CA GLU A 28 -7.60 10.03 5.31
C GLU A 28 -6.96 11.42 5.33
N ARG A 29 -5.68 11.52 4.94
CA ARG A 29 -4.97 12.82 4.85
C ARG A 29 -5.56 13.72 3.78
N VAL A 30 -5.81 13.21 2.57
CA VAL A 30 -6.41 14.00 1.47
C VAL A 30 -7.79 14.52 1.88
N ILE A 31 -8.62 13.69 2.49
CA ILE A 31 -9.95 14.07 2.98
C ILE A 31 -9.84 15.15 4.07
N ALA A 32 -8.91 14.97 5.02
CA ALA A 32 -8.70 15.95 6.09
C ALA A 32 -8.27 17.32 5.55
N GLU A 33 -7.35 17.35 4.57
CA GLU A 33 -6.92 18.61 3.94
C GLU A 33 -8.03 19.23 3.09
N PHE A 34 -8.84 18.43 2.41
CA PHE A 34 -10.02 18.92 1.68
C PHE A 34 -10.99 19.65 2.62
N HIS A 35 -11.27 19.11 3.79
CA HIS A 35 -12.13 19.76 4.80
C HIS A 35 -11.52 21.05 5.37
N LYS A 36 -10.19 21.21 5.33
CA LYS A 36 -9.52 22.49 5.64
C LYS A 36 -9.57 23.49 4.48
N GLY A 37 -10.16 23.11 3.35
CA GLY A 37 -10.30 23.95 2.17
C GLY A 37 -9.15 23.81 1.16
N HIS A 38 -8.27 22.81 1.31
CA HIS A 38 -7.09 22.63 0.47
C HIS A 38 -7.00 21.23 -0.10
N VAL A 39 -6.45 21.13 -1.32
CA VAL A 39 -6.07 19.83 -1.92
C VAL A 39 -4.64 19.95 -2.40
N PHE A 40 -3.79 19.03 -1.99
CA PHE A 40 -2.42 18.94 -2.46
C PHE A 40 -2.34 17.98 -3.64
N ILE A 41 -1.88 18.48 -4.81
CA ILE A 41 -1.67 17.66 -6.01
C ILE A 41 -0.21 17.78 -6.42
N SER A 42 0.44 16.66 -6.59
CA SER A 42 1.79 16.62 -7.11
C SER A 42 1.80 16.23 -8.58
N LYS A 43 1.75 17.21 -9.49
CA LYS A 43 1.86 16.95 -10.93
C LYS A 43 3.22 16.42 -11.35
N LYS A 44 4.29 16.84 -10.65
CA LYS A 44 5.67 16.48 -10.99
C LYS A 44 6.16 15.20 -10.35
N HIS A 45 5.52 14.77 -9.26
CA HIS A 45 6.00 13.65 -8.43
C HIS A 45 5.01 12.51 -8.30
N ILE A 46 3.87 12.55 -9.03
CA ILE A 46 2.88 11.47 -8.96
C ILE A 46 3.48 10.13 -9.40
N GLY A 47 4.34 10.16 -10.42
CA GLY A 47 5.11 8.98 -10.83
C GLY A 47 6.07 8.51 -9.73
N LYS A 48 6.73 9.45 -9.03
CA LYS A 48 7.64 9.12 -7.93
C LYS A 48 6.90 8.60 -6.70
N VAL A 49 5.68 9.10 -6.42
CA VAL A 49 4.82 8.54 -5.37
C VAL A 49 4.47 7.08 -5.67
N PHE A 50 4.14 6.78 -6.95
CA PHE A 50 3.90 5.40 -7.36
C PHE A 50 5.16 4.54 -7.31
N GLU A 51 6.31 5.07 -7.72
CA GLU A 51 7.60 4.40 -7.65
C GLU A 51 8.00 4.09 -6.20
N LEU A 52 7.81 5.06 -5.29
CA LEU A 52 8.04 4.86 -3.86
C LEU A 52 7.05 3.85 -3.25
N LEU A 53 5.80 3.85 -3.70
CA LEU A 53 4.83 2.82 -3.32
C LEU A 53 5.22 1.44 -3.86
N GLU A 54 5.79 1.36 -5.06
CA GLU A 54 6.28 0.10 -5.65
C GLU A 54 7.53 -0.41 -4.95
N SER A 55 8.41 0.49 -4.51
CA SER A 55 9.64 0.15 -3.78
C SER A 55 9.44 -0.02 -2.28
N ASP A 56 8.21 0.12 -1.76
CA ASP A 56 7.89 0.09 -0.33
C ASP A 56 8.64 1.14 0.53
N ASP A 57 9.05 2.25 -0.10
CA ASP A 57 9.74 3.35 0.60
C ASP A 57 8.72 4.28 1.28
N ALA A 58 8.27 3.87 2.46
CA ALA A 58 7.34 4.65 3.28
C ALA A 58 7.94 5.99 3.73
N GLU A 59 9.24 6.02 4.07
CA GLU A 59 9.92 7.25 4.48
C GLU A 59 10.06 8.26 3.33
N GLY A 60 10.26 7.77 2.11
CA GLY A 60 10.29 8.60 0.92
C GLY A 60 8.94 9.23 0.62
N ILE A 61 7.85 8.51 0.83
CA ILE A 61 6.49 9.03 0.70
C ILE A 61 6.22 10.10 1.74
N ASP A 62 6.56 9.87 3.00
CA ASP A 62 6.37 10.84 4.06
C ASP A 62 7.19 12.11 3.82
N ARG A 63 8.43 12.01 3.37
CA ARG A 63 9.25 13.16 2.96
C ARG A 63 8.63 13.96 1.81
N LEU A 64 8.09 13.32 0.79
CA LEU A 64 7.41 14.03 -0.30
C LEU A 64 6.15 14.78 0.17
N LEU A 65 5.48 14.27 1.19
CA LEU A 65 4.32 14.93 1.79
C LEU A 65 4.74 16.08 2.71
N GLU A 66 5.85 15.95 3.45
CA GLU A 66 6.38 16.98 4.34
C GLU A 66 7.06 18.14 3.61
N GLU A 67 7.74 17.86 2.49
CA GLU A 67 8.49 18.86 1.72
C GLU A 67 7.61 19.77 0.87
N GLU A 68 6.28 19.74 1.00
CA GLU A 68 5.30 20.56 0.25
C GLU A 68 5.56 20.64 -1.27
N LYS A 69 6.19 19.63 -1.84
CA LYS A 69 6.43 19.54 -3.30
C LYS A 69 5.15 19.25 -4.09
N ALA A 70 4.02 19.36 -3.44
CA ALA A 70 2.69 19.28 -4.03
C ALA A 70 2.11 20.68 -4.23
N GLU A 71 1.43 20.89 -5.34
CA GLU A 71 0.68 22.11 -5.62
C GLU A 71 -0.54 22.18 -4.68
N LYS A 72 -0.70 23.30 -3.96
CA LYS A 72 -1.84 23.54 -3.09
C LYS A 72 -2.96 24.18 -3.88
N LEU A 73 -4.04 23.45 -4.07
CA LEU A 73 -5.24 23.92 -4.77
C LEU A 73 -6.37 24.20 -3.77
N SER A 74 -7.31 25.05 -4.16
CA SER A 74 -8.51 25.31 -3.38
C SER A 74 -9.48 24.12 -3.52
N ALA A 75 -10.06 23.65 -2.40
CA ALA A 75 -11.11 22.62 -2.45
C ALA A 75 -12.32 23.05 -3.28
N LYS A 76 -12.55 24.34 -3.45
CA LYS A 76 -13.64 24.90 -4.27
C LYS A 76 -13.47 24.66 -5.76
N ASP A 77 -12.25 24.39 -6.22
CA ASP A 77 -11.94 24.12 -7.62
C ASP A 77 -12.30 22.69 -8.05
N PHE A 78 -12.76 21.86 -7.10
CA PHE A 78 -13.16 20.48 -7.34
C PHE A 78 -14.67 20.32 -7.42
N LEU A 79 -15.09 19.32 -8.21
CA LEU A 79 -16.52 18.97 -8.29
C LEU A 79 -17.07 18.56 -6.91
N PRO A 80 -18.34 18.86 -6.61
CA PRO A 80 -18.94 18.49 -5.32
C PRO A 80 -18.91 16.97 -5.02
N THR A 81 -18.88 16.15 -6.07
CA THR A 81 -18.81 14.68 -5.94
C THR A 81 -17.42 14.19 -5.51
N PHE A 82 -16.36 14.99 -5.70
CA PHE A 82 -14.98 14.57 -5.47
C PHE A 82 -14.76 14.04 -4.05
N ILE A 83 -15.20 14.79 -3.05
CA ILE A 83 -15.02 14.38 -1.65
C ILE A 83 -15.88 13.14 -1.32
N THR A 84 -17.10 13.10 -1.82
CA THR A 84 -17.99 11.95 -1.61
C THR A 84 -17.41 10.67 -2.21
N ASP A 85 -16.81 10.77 -3.39
CA ASP A 85 -16.16 9.64 -4.06
C ASP A 85 -14.94 9.15 -3.25
N LEU A 86 -14.10 10.07 -2.76
CA LEU A 86 -12.96 9.73 -1.90
C LEU A 86 -13.39 9.05 -0.59
N GLU A 87 -14.45 9.55 0.05
CA GLU A 87 -14.99 8.94 1.27
C GLU A 87 -15.55 7.54 1.03
N ASN A 88 -16.20 7.33 -0.12
CA ASN A 88 -16.72 6.01 -0.49
C ASN A 88 -15.58 5.03 -0.79
N ASP A 89 -14.54 5.48 -1.48
CA ASP A 89 -13.33 4.70 -1.71
C ASP A 89 -12.64 4.33 -0.40
N LEU A 90 -12.51 5.28 0.53
CA LEU A 90 -11.95 5.02 1.86
C LEU A 90 -12.76 3.96 2.62
N LYS A 91 -14.09 4.07 2.62
CA LYS A 91 -14.97 3.06 3.23
C LYS A 91 -14.75 1.68 2.62
N ALA A 92 -14.60 1.60 1.30
CA ALA A 92 -14.33 0.34 0.60
C ALA A 92 -12.97 -0.25 1.00
N LEU A 93 -11.90 0.58 1.06
CA LEU A 93 -10.57 0.17 1.48
C LEU A 93 -10.56 -0.34 2.94
N VAL A 94 -11.22 0.36 3.85
CA VAL A 94 -11.37 -0.05 5.25
C VAL A 94 -12.13 -1.36 5.37
N LYS A 95 -13.20 -1.54 4.59
CA LYS A 95 -13.96 -2.80 4.53
C LYS A 95 -13.07 -3.97 4.08
N ILE A 96 -12.29 -3.78 3.02
CA ILE A 96 -11.35 -4.78 2.53
C ILE A 96 -10.32 -5.12 3.62
N ARG A 97 -9.70 -4.12 4.26
CA ARG A 97 -8.75 -4.32 5.36
C ARG A 97 -9.36 -5.16 6.49
N ASN A 98 -10.59 -4.87 6.88
CA ASN A 98 -11.26 -5.59 7.97
C ASN A 98 -11.62 -7.03 7.59
N LEU A 99 -11.95 -7.31 6.34
CA LEU A 99 -12.14 -8.66 5.84
C LEU A 99 -10.83 -9.45 5.87
N TRP A 100 -9.73 -8.85 5.40
CA TRP A 100 -8.42 -9.50 5.36
C TRP A 100 -7.80 -9.73 6.73
N LYS A 101 -8.07 -8.89 7.73
CA LYS A 101 -7.66 -9.13 9.12
C LYS A 101 -8.19 -10.45 9.70
N LYS A 102 -9.28 -10.98 9.15
CA LYS A 102 -9.86 -12.27 9.56
C LYS A 102 -9.22 -13.47 8.86
N VAL A 103 -8.40 -13.22 7.83
CA VAL A 103 -7.69 -14.27 7.09
C VAL A 103 -6.43 -14.64 7.86
N THR A 104 -6.48 -15.79 8.54
CA THR A 104 -5.38 -16.28 9.39
C THR A 104 -4.45 -17.25 8.68
N ARG A 105 -4.85 -17.75 7.51
CA ARG A 105 -4.08 -18.71 6.72
C ARG A 105 -3.52 -18.04 5.49
N ASP A 106 -2.21 -18.18 5.30
CA ASP A 106 -1.51 -17.82 4.07
C ASP A 106 -1.09 -19.10 3.34
N PRO A 107 -1.83 -19.54 2.29
CA PRO A 107 -1.54 -20.79 1.57
C PRO A 107 -0.15 -20.77 0.93
N LYS A 108 0.36 -19.62 0.53
CA LYS A 108 1.69 -19.48 -0.07
C LYS A 108 2.77 -19.73 0.98
N TRP A 109 2.61 -19.14 2.16
CA TRP A 109 3.50 -19.41 3.30
C TRP A 109 3.46 -20.87 3.75
N GLU A 110 2.27 -21.45 3.84
CA GLU A 110 2.11 -22.86 4.21
C GLU A 110 2.83 -23.78 3.20
N SER A 111 2.60 -23.57 1.90
CA SER A 111 3.26 -24.33 0.83
C SER A 111 4.78 -24.16 0.86
N PHE A 112 5.27 -22.95 1.05
CA PHE A 112 6.71 -22.65 1.16
C PHE A 112 7.33 -23.39 2.36
N ARG A 113 6.71 -23.30 3.52
CA ARG A 113 7.15 -24.01 4.73
C ARG A 113 7.18 -25.52 4.53
N ASP A 114 6.19 -26.06 3.84
CA ASP A 114 6.11 -27.50 3.54
C ASP A 114 7.21 -27.96 2.58
N ILE A 115 7.55 -27.13 1.56
CA ILE A 115 8.68 -27.40 0.67
C ILE A 115 9.99 -27.45 1.47
N LEU A 116 10.23 -26.47 2.33
CA LEU A 116 11.44 -26.44 3.18
C LEU A 116 11.54 -27.69 4.08
N ARG A 117 10.43 -28.19 4.56
CA ARG A 117 10.38 -29.40 5.43
C ARG A 117 10.58 -30.69 4.66
N LYS A 118 10.06 -30.80 3.43
CA LYS A 118 10.06 -32.04 2.65
C LYS A 118 11.35 -32.30 1.91
N ILE A 119 12.11 -31.25 1.58
CA ILE A 119 13.37 -31.37 0.81
C ILE A 119 14.55 -31.44 1.78
N PRO A 120 15.19 -32.63 1.97
CA PRO A 120 16.29 -32.78 2.94
C PRO A 120 17.48 -31.86 2.65
N LEU A 121 17.78 -31.62 1.38
CA LEU A 121 18.90 -30.73 0.95
C LEU A 121 18.74 -29.32 1.50
N LEU A 122 17.51 -28.78 1.57
CA LEU A 122 17.24 -27.44 2.07
C LEU A 122 17.45 -27.32 3.60
N LYS A 123 17.52 -28.43 4.33
CA LYS A 123 17.78 -28.43 5.77
C LYS A 123 19.28 -28.37 6.13
N THR A 124 20.14 -28.79 5.21
CA THR A 124 21.59 -28.94 5.45
C THR A 124 22.42 -27.88 4.75
N CYS A 125 21.87 -27.21 3.74
CA CYS A 125 22.56 -26.20 2.96
C CYS A 125 22.18 -24.78 3.39
N LYS A 126 23.08 -23.83 3.13
CA LYS A 126 22.74 -22.39 3.24
C LYS A 126 21.72 -22.06 2.15
N LEU A 127 20.65 -21.38 2.54
CA LEU A 127 19.55 -21.01 1.66
C LEU A 127 19.54 -19.50 1.47
N ILE A 128 19.46 -19.05 0.23
CA ILE A 128 19.22 -17.66 -0.14
C ILE A 128 17.85 -17.59 -0.77
N ILE A 129 16.97 -16.74 -0.21
CA ILE A 129 15.60 -16.57 -0.67
C ILE A 129 15.47 -15.16 -1.22
N PHE A 130 14.98 -15.05 -2.45
CA PHE A 130 14.68 -13.77 -3.09
C PHE A 130 13.17 -13.51 -3.04
N THR A 131 12.81 -12.27 -2.75
CA THR A 131 11.42 -11.80 -2.77
C THR A 131 11.36 -10.42 -3.41
N GLU A 132 10.24 -10.13 -4.07
CA GLU A 132 9.98 -8.80 -4.66
C GLU A 132 9.49 -7.76 -3.61
N SER A 133 9.12 -8.21 -2.41
CA SER A 133 8.59 -7.35 -1.36
C SER A 133 9.43 -7.43 -0.11
N LYS A 134 9.84 -6.26 0.40
CA LYS A 134 10.58 -6.13 1.65
C LYS A 134 9.82 -6.75 2.83
N GLU A 135 8.52 -6.50 2.90
CA GLU A 135 7.64 -7.01 3.95
C GLU A 135 7.48 -8.54 3.92
N THR A 136 7.83 -9.17 2.80
CA THR A 136 7.86 -10.64 2.69
C THR A 136 9.19 -11.21 3.19
N ALA A 137 10.25 -10.39 3.23
CA ALA A 137 11.58 -10.79 3.68
C ALA A 137 11.74 -10.71 5.22
N GLU A 138 10.94 -9.89 5.87
CA GLU A 138 10.88 -9.72 7.33
C GLU A 138 9.97 -10.76 7.97
#